data_e4e7a568628ada4c6ea0e390d4dc6867
#
_entry.id   e4e7a568628ada4c6ea0e390d4dc6867
#
_cell.length_a   1.000
_cell.length_b   1.000
_cell.length_c   1.000
_cell.angle_alpha   90.00
_cell.angle_beta   90.00
_cell.angle_gamma   90.00
#
_symmetry.space_group_name_H-M   'P 1'
#
loop_
_entity.id
_entity.type
_entity.pdbx_description
1 polymer ?
#
loop_
_entity_poly.entity_id
_entity_poly.type
_entity_poly.pdbx_seq_one_letter_code
_entity_poly.pdbx_strand_id
1 'polypeptide(L)'
;TAVHTFCHALPSRWYQMGVMLSATDSLNWLSKITGQTPAHLTSALPNTLRAPGAVKFMPYLSGERTPHNDASVRGGFLNVSIQNDAVDLTQSVLEGVAFGLRDSLEALRQTGALPKTLYAIGGGAKSDYWLKLLATVLQIELQVPEDGDFGPALGAARLAQIASCGSDYNTVMRSPTISRVVKPDTNLIDAFERAYQNFKQNFAAYRSLSC
;
A
#
# COMPACT_ATOMS: atom_id res chain seq x y z
N THR A 1 -3.24 14.22 12.51
CA THR A 1 -2.72 13.13 11.67
C THR A 1 -2.50 11.90 12.54
N ALA A 2 -3.07 10.75 12.19
CA ALA A 2 -2.88 9.50 12.95
C ALA A 2 -1.55 8.80 12.58
N VAL A 3 -0.46 9.54 12.54
CA VAL A 3 0.91 9.01 12.37
C VAL A 3 1.44 8.60 13.73
N HIS A 4 1.97 7.39 13.82
CA HIS A 4 2.58 6.90 15.05
C HIS A 4 4.10 7.08 14.99
N THR A 5 4.69 7.44 16.13
CA THR A 5 6.14 7.53 16.30
C THR A 5 6.55 6.60 17.44
N PHE A 6 7.49 5.70 17.15
CA PHE A 6 7.95 4.70 18.12
C PHE A 6 9.47 4.73 18.27
N CYS A 7 9.96 4.34 19.45
CA CYS A 7 11.36 4.03 19.65
C CYS A 7 11.73 2.81 18.78
N HIS A 8 12.85 2.90 18.11
CA HIS A 8 13.43 1.75 17.42
C HIS A 8 14.15 0.84 18.42
N ALA A 9 14.30 -0.45 18.10
CA ALA A 9 15.09 -1.39 18.92
C ALA A 9 16.59 -1.00 18.99
N LEU A 10 17.11 -0.28 18.02
CA LEU A 10 18.44 0.30 18.06
C LEU A 10 18.45 1.58 18.91
N PRO A 11 19.48 1.81 19.74
CA PRO A 11 19.59 2.99 20.60
C PRO A 11 19.52 4.29 19.81
N SER A 12 18.86 5.30 20.39
CA SER A 12 18.76 6.67 19.84
C SER A 12 18.17 6.74 18.41
N ARG A 13 17.34 5.78 18.04
CA ARG A 13 16.62 5.74 16.77
C ARG A 13 15.11 5.73 17.00
N TRP A 14 14.40 6.36 16.06
CA TRP A 14 12.96 6.45 16.05
C TRP A 14 12.45 6.12 14.63
N TYR A 15 11.23 5.65 14.53
CA TYR A 15 10.57 5.50 13.23
C TYR A 15 9.14 6.01 13.30
N GLN A 16 8.63 6.45 12.17
CA GLN A 16 7.26 6.87 11.99
C GLN A 16 6.51 5.84 11.15
N MET A 17 5.22 5.69 11.42
CA MET A 17 4.38 4.72 10.76
C MET A 17 3.03 5.33 10.42
N GLY A 18 2.70 5.34 9.12
CA GLY A 18 1.35 5.45 8.62
C GLY A 18 0.76 4.04 8.52
N VAL A 19 -0.38 3.80 9.14
CA VAL A 19 -0.98 2.47 9.25
C VAL A 19 -2.26 2.40 8.45
N MET A 20 -2.31 1.44 7.53
CA MET A 20 -3.50 1.01 6.81
C MET A 20 -3.94 -0.36 7.30
N LEU A 21 -5.22 -0.52 7.69
CA LEU A 21 -5.69 -1.74 8.35
C LEU A 21 -6.05 -2.87 7.38
N SER A 22 -6.36 -2.57 6.13
CA SER A 22 -6.86 -3.56 5.17
C SER A 22 -6.10 -3.52 3.83
N ALA A 23 -4.79 -3.29 3.82
CA ALA A 23 -4.00 -3.17 2.60
C ALA A 23 -4.15 -4.41 1.69
N THR A 24 -3.24 -5.38 1.78
CA THR A 24 -3.30 -6.63 0.99
C THR A 24 -4.52 -7.47 1.33
N ASP A 25 -5.05 -7.34 2.55
CA ASP A 25 -6.27 -8.04 2.98
C ASP A 25 -7.51 -7.62 2.19
N SER A 26 -7.54 -6.45 1.58
CA SER A 26 -8.60 -6.08 0.64
C SER A 26 -8.65 -7.01 -0.57
N LEU A 27 -7.50 -7.39 -1.12
CA LEU A 27 -7.42 -8.37 -2.21
C LEU A 27 -7.74 -9.78 -1.72
N ASN A 28 -7.32 -10.18 -0.51
CA ASN A 28 -7.66 -11.45 0.10
C ASN A 28 -9.18 -11.55 0.34
N TRP A 29 -9.82 -10.47 0.78
CA TRP A 29 -11.26 -10.40 0.93
C TRP A 29 -11.97 -10.55 -0.41
N LEU A 30 -11.53 -9.85 -1.48
CA LEU A 30 -12.09 -10.01 -2.82
C LEU A 30 -11.91 -11.46 -3.33
N SER A 31 -10.76 -12.06 -3.11
CA SER A 31 -10.47 -13.47 -3.40
C SER A 31 -11.50 -14.41 -2.75
N LYS A 32 -11.80 -14.18 -1.47
CA LYS A 32 -12.76 -14.98 -0.71
C LYS A 32 -14.18 -14.86 -1.26
N ILE A 33 -14.65 -13.67 -1.63
CA ILE A 33 -16.02 -13.48 -2.12
C ILE A 33 -16.19 -13.90 -3.59
N THR A 34 -15.14 -13.87 -4.40
CA THR A 34 -15.16 -14.31 -5.80
C THR A 34 -14.84 -15.79 -5.97
N GLY A 35 -14.29 -16.45 -4.97
CA GLY A 35 -13.80 -17.83 -5.06
C GLY A 35 -12.53 -17.98 -5.90
N GLN A 36 -11.86 -16.88 -6.26
CA GLN A 36 -10.64 -16.87 -7.09
C GLN A 36 -9.43 -16.54 -6.21
N THR A 37 -8.26 -17.11 -6.54
CA THR A 37 -7.03 -16.77 -5.80
C THR A 37 -6.56 -15.34 -6.08
N PRO A 38 -5.85 -14.66 -5.14
CA PRO A 38 -5.27 -13.34 -5.39
C PRO A 38 -4.36 -13.31 -6.63
N ALA A 39 -3.60 -14.38 -6.86
CA ALA A 39 -2.73 -14.52 -8.03
C ALA A 39 -3.56 -14.55 -9.34
N HIS A 40 -4.68 -15.28 -9.35
CA HIS A 40 -5.56 -15.32 -10.51
C HIS A 40 -6.21 -13.97 -10.79
N LEU A 41 -6.74 -13.31 -9.76
CA LEU A 41 -7.32 -11.98 -9.87
C LEU A 41 -6.33 -10.96 -10.44
N THR A 42 -5.10 -10.95 -9.95
CA THR A 42 -4.08 -10.01 -10.43
C THR A 42 -3.52 -10.37 -11.81
N SER A 43 -3.43 -11.65 -12.16
CA SER A 43 -2.98 -12.10 -13.49
C SER A 43 -4.01 -11.85 -14.60
N ALA A 44 -5.29 -11.67 -14.25
CA ALA A 44 -6.32 -11.28 -15.20
C ALA A 44 -6.25 -9.80 -15.62
N LEU A 45 -5.49 -8.98 -14.88
CA LEU A 45 -5.21 -7.60 -15.25
C LEU A 45 -4.22 -7.55 -16.43
N PRO A 46 -4.27 -6.53 -17.29
CA PRO A 46 -3.34 -6.43 -18.41
C PRO A 46 -1.90 -6.18 -17.93
N ASN A 47 -0.93 -6.49 -18.80
CA ASN A 47 0.48 -6.27 -18.48
C ASN A 47 0.87 -4.78 -18.40
N THR A 48 0.05 -3.88 -18.93
CA THR A 48 0.25 -2.44 -18.87
C THR A 48 -0.74 -1.81 -17.92
N LEU A 49 -0.30 -0.80 -17.17
CA LEU A 49 -1.17 -0.07 -16.26
C LEU A 49 -2.30 0.62 -17.04
N ARG A 50 -3.54 0.38 -16.64
CA ARG A 50 -4.73 1.04 -17.18
C ARG A 50 -4.92 2.40 -16.51
N ALA A 51 -5.63 3.29 -17.18
CA ALA A 51 -6.17 4.50 -16.55
C ALA A 51 -7.13 4.13 -15.40
N PRO A 52 -7.36 5.04 -14.42
CA PRO A 52 -8.25 4.78 -13.29
C PRO A 52 -9.64 4.29 -13.73
N GLY A 53 -10.09 3.19 -13.14
CA GLY A 53 -11.38 2.58 -13.42
C GLY A 53 -12.57 3.45 -12.99
N ALA A 54 -13.77 3.16 -13.53
CA ALA A 54 -15.00 3.83 -13.12
C ALA A 54 -15.45 3.38 -11.72
N VAL A 55 -15.36 2.08 -11.43
CA VAL A 55 -15.65 1.52 -10.10
C VAL A 55 -14.63 2.06 -9.10
N LYS A 56 -15.11 2.45 -7.92
CA LYS A 56 -14.27 2.90 -6.81
C LYS A 56 -14.40 1.94 -5.65
N PHE A 57 -13.31 1.70 -4.96
CA PHE A 57 -13.29 0.90 -3.74
C PHE A 57 -12.77 1.70 -2.56
N MET A 58 -13.54 1.71 -1.47
CA MET A 58 -13.11 2.26 -0.18
C MET A 58 -12.52 1.13 0.64
N PRO A 59 -11.19 1.12 0.92
CA PRO A 59 -10.51 -0.06 1.46
C PRO A 59 -10.62 -0.22 2.99
N TYR A 60 -11.68 0.29 3.60
CA TYR A 60 -11.81 0.42 5.06
C TYR A 60 -12.51 -0.78 5.69
N LEU A 61 -12.23 -2.00 5.23
CA LEU A 61 -12.91 -3.24 5.65
C LEU A 61 -12.88 -3.49 7.16
N SER A 62 -11.84 -3.03 7.84
CA SER A 62 -11.63 -3.21 9.30
C SER A 62 -11.52 -1.88 10.05
N GLY A 63 -12.16 -0.83 9.53
CA GLY A 63 -11.88 0.53 9.96
C GLY A 63 -10.61 1.07 9.32
N GLU A 64 -10.15 2.25 9.73
CA GLU A 64 -8.89 2.81 9.25
C GLU A 64 -8.15 3.62 10.32
N ARG A 65 -6.80 3.53 10.31
CA ARG A 65 -5.94 4.31 11.18
C ARG A 65 -5.53 5.62 10.53
N THR A 66 -4.54 5.57 9.67
CA THR A 66 -3.97 6.77 9.05
C THR A 66 -4.65 7.08 7.73
N PRO A 67 -5.16 8.30 7.51
CA PRO A 67 -5.14 9.45 8.43
C PRO A 67 -6.40 9.59 9.29
N HIS A 68 -7.39 8.73 9.14
CA HIS A 68 -8.77 8.93 9.60
C HIS A 68 -8.96 8.63 11.09
N ASN A 69 -8.22 7.69 11.65
CA ASN A 69 -8.35 7.17 13.01
C ASN A 69 -9.82 6.84 13.37
N ASP A 70 -10.48 6.10 12.49
CA ASP A 70 -11.88 5.75 12.57
C ASP A 70 -12.06 4.23 12.53
N ALA A 71 -12.39 3.63 13.68
CA ALA A 71 -12.62 2.19 13.80
C ALA A 71 -14.00 1.75 13.29
N SER A 72 -14.92 2.70 13.08
CA SER A 72 -16.31 2.43 12.67
C SER A 72 -16.51 2.42 11.17
N VAL A 73 -15.70 3.14 10.40
CA VAL A 73 -15.80 3.19 8.94
C VAL A 73 -15.67 1.79 8.34
N ARG A 74 -16.41 1.50 7.28
CA ARG A 74 -16.36 0.22 6.59
C ARG A 74 -16.02 0.40 5.12
N GLY A 75 -15.52 -0.68 4.49
CA GLY A 75 -15.18 -0.70 3.07
C GLY A 75 -16.39 -0.97 2.18
N GLY A 76 -16.28 -0.61 0.91
CA GLY A 76 -17.33 -0.88 -0.06
C GLY A 76 -16.96 -0.42 -1.47
N PHE A 77 -17.76 -0.88 -2.43
CA PHE A 77 -17.67 -0.45 -3.81
C PHE A 77 -18.65 0.68 -4.10
N LEU A 78 -18.25 1.63 -4.92
CA LEU A 78 -19.08 2.71 -5.44
C LEU A 78 -19.08 2.66 -6.96
N ASN A 79 -20.18 3.12 -7.57
CA ASN A 79 -20.34 3.23 -9.02
C ASN A 79 -20.21 1.86 -9.76
N VAL A 80 -20.72 0.79 -9.15
CA VAL A 80 -20.80 -0.53 -9.81
C VAL A 80 -21.99 -0.55 -10.76
N SER A 81 -21.78 -1.10 -11.95
CA SER A 81 -22.81 -1.32 -12.96
C SER A 81 -22.88 -2.81 -13.34
N ILE A 82 -23.97 -3.22 -14.02
CA ILE A 82 -24.13 -4.58 -14.51
C ILE A 82 -23.08 -5.02 -15.55
N GLN A 83 -22.33 -4.07 -16.10
CA GLN A 83 -21.30 -4.32 -17.11
C GLN A 83 -19.93 -4.61 -16.47
N ASN A 84 -19.78 -4.37 -15.16
CA ASN A 84 -18.51 -4.58 -14.50
C ASN A 84 -18.28 -6.05 -14.18
N ASP A 85 -17.08 -6.51 -14.40
CA ASP A 85 -16.63 -7.87 -14.15
C ASP A 85 -15.61 -7.96 -12.99
N ALA A 86 -15.09 -9.16 -12.75
CA ALA A 86 -14.10 -9.39 -11.70
C ALA A 86 -12.78 -8.63 -11.93
N VAL A 87 -12.44 -8.34 -13.19
CA VAL A 87 -11.23 -7.56 -13.53
C VAL A 87 -11.39 -6.10 -13.10
N ASP A 88 -12.55 -5.50 -13.36
CA ASP A 88 -12.86 -4.14 -12.94
C ASP A 88 -12.89 -4.00 -11.41
N LEU A 89 -13.49 -4.98 -10.73
CA LEU A 89 -13.50 -5.02 -9.26
C LEU A 89 -12.09 -5.19 -8.70
N THR A 90 -11.27 -6.04 -9.31
CA THR A 90 -9.88 -6.23 -8.90
C THR A 90 -9.07 -4.94 -9.07
N GLN A 91 -9.17 -4.30 -10.25
CA GLN A 91 -8.52 -3.02 -10.49
C GLN A 91 -8.93 -1.99 -9.44
N SER A 92 -10.23 -1.86 -9.15
CA SER A 92 -10.73 -0.89 -8.18
C SER A 92 -10.22 -1.15 -6.75
N VAL A 93 -10.10 -2.43 -6.34
CA VAL A 93 -9.51 -2.81 -5.04
C VAL A 93 -8.04 -2.38 -4.96
N LEU A 94 -7.25 -2.67 -6.01
CA LEU A 94 -5.84 -2.26 -6.04
C LEU A 94 -5.68 -0.74 -6.03
N GLU A 95 -6.53 -0.01 -6.76
CA GLU A 95 -6.58 1.45 -6.78
C GLU A 95 -6.95 2.03 -5.42
N GLY A 96 -8.01 1.53 -4.78
CA GLY A 96 -8.45 1.98 -3.46
C GLY A 96 -7.36 1.82 -2.40
N VAL A 97 -6.68 0.67 -2.39
CA VAL A 97 -5.53 0.45 -1.50
C VAL A 97 -4.38 1.41 -1.81
N ALA A 98 -4.09 1.64 -3.10
CA ALA A 98 -3.04 2.58 -3.49
C ALA A 98 -3.35 4.02 -3.02
N PHE A 99 -4.61 4.46 -3.10
CA PHE A 99 -5.03 5.76 -2.60
C PHE A 99 -4.97 5.87 -1.07
N GLY A 100 -5.35 4.82 -0.33
CA GLY A 100 -5.19 4.78 1.13
C GLY A 100 -3.72 4.81 1.56
N LEU A 101 -2.83 4.14 0.83
CA LEU A 101 -1.39 4.25 1.05
C LEU A 101 -0.85 5.64 0.70
N ARG A 102 -1.42 6.31 -0.32
CA ARG A 102 -1.11 7.71 -0.62
C ARG A 102 -1.53 8.64 0.54
N ASP A 103 -2.71 8.44 1.13
CA ASP A 103 -3.14 9.19 2.31
C ASP A 103 -2.15 9.02 3.48
N SER A 104 -1.69 7.80 3.72
CA SER A 104 -0.66 7.52 4.73
C SER A 104 0.67 8.22 4.42
N LEU A 105 1.09 8.24 3.16
CA LEU A 105 2.31 8.94 2.71
C LEU A 105 2.16 10.45 2.90
N GLU A 106 1.02 11.04 2.54
CA GLU A 106 0.78 12.48 2.72
C GLU A 106 0.76 12.85 4.22
N ALA A 107 0.21 12.00 5.08
CA ALA A 107 0.26 12.19 6.52
C ALA A 107 1.71 12.16 7.06
N LEU A 108 2.55 11.24 6.56
CA LEU A 108 3.98 11.20 6.88
C LEU A 108 4.72 12.44 6.36
N ARG A 109 4.41 12.92 5.16
CA ARG A 109 5.01 14.15 4.59
C ARG A 109 4.73 15.37 5.47
N GLN A 110 3.57 15.47 6.08
CA GLN A 110 3.22 16.54 7.02
C GLN A 110 4.09 16.54 8.29
N THR A 111 4.71 15.42 8.64
CA THR A 111 5.68 15.32 9.74
C THR A 111 7.12 15.67 9.34
N GLY A 112 7.34 16.01 8.07
CA GLY A 112 8.67 16.32 7.52
C GLY A 112 9.36 15.13 6.83
N ALA A 113 8.73 13.95 6.78
CA ALA A 113 9.27 12.80 6.05
C ALA A 113 9.13 13.02 4.54
N LEU A 114 10.24 13.05 3.81
CA LEU A 114 10.27 13.26 2.36
C LEU A 114 11.05 12.11 1.67
N PRO A 115 10.50 10.90 1.63
CA PRO A 115 11.17 9.78 1.00
C PRO A 115 11.28 10.00 -0.51
N LYS A 116 12.46 9.74 -1.07
CA LYS A 116 12.70 9.78 -2.54
C LYS A 116 12.45 8.42 -3.19
N THR A 117 12.62 7.35 -2.43
CA THR A 117 12.39 5.96 -2.84
C THR A 117 11.70 5.21 -1.71
N LEU A 118 10.97 4.16 -2.03
CA LEU A 118 10.33 3.27 -1.05
C LEU A 118 10.69 1.83 -1.37
N TYR A 119 10.90 1.02 -0.34
CA TYR A 119 10.97 -0.43 -0.51
C TYR A 119 9.56 -1.01 -0.57
N ALA A 120 9.30 -1.81 -1.60
CA ALA A 120 8.08 -2.60 -1.71
C ALA A 120 8.37 -4.04 -1.26
N ILE A 121 7.73 -4.48 -0.18
CA ILE A 121 7.93 -5.79 0.42
C ILE A 121 6.60 -6.50 0.68
N GLY A 122 6.66 -7.81 0.90
CA GLY A 122 5.50 -8.64 1.18
C GLY A 122 4.73 -9.09 -0.06
N GLY A 123 3.60 -9.77 0.14
CA GLY A 123 2.85 -10.46 -0.92
C GLY A 123 2.36 -9.57 -2.05
N GLY A 124 2.00 -8.32 -1.76
CA GLY A 124 1.57 -7.35 -2.77
C GLY A 124 2.66 -6.97 -3.77
N ALA A 125 3.94 -7.07 -3.37
CA ALA A 125 5.08 -6.79 -4.23
C ALA A 125 5.32 -7.86 -5.33
N LYS A 126 4.55 -8.95 -5.33
CA LYS A 126 4.60 -9.99 -6.37
C LYS A 126 3.83 -9.62 -7.64
N SER A 127 2.92 -8.65 -7.58
CA SER A 127 2.16 -8.19 -8.74
C SER A 127 2.84 -6.98 -9.40
N ASP A 128 3.32 -7.17 -10.63
CA ASP A 128 3.92 -6.09 -11.42
C ASP A 128 2.94 -4.97 -11.72
N TYR A 129 1.70 -5.32 -12.00
CA TYR A 129 0.63 -4.35 -12.19
C TYR A 129 0.44 -3.48 -10.94
N TRP A 130 0.36 -4.11 -9.76
CA TRP A 130 0.15 -3.36 -8.51
C TRP A 130 1.36 -2.49 -8.15
N LEU A 131 2.57 -2.99 -8.35
CA LEU A 131 3.78 -2.17 -8.15
C LEU A 131 3.81 -0.95 -9.06
N LYS A 132 3.44 -1.12 -10.35
CA LYS A 132 3.39 -0.01 -11.30
C LYS A 132 2.30 1.00 -10.90
N LEU A 133 1.13 0.52 -10.48
CA LEU A 133 0.05 1.35 -9.94
C LEU A 133 0.51 2.13 -8.70
N LEU A 134 1.10 1.45 -7.72
CA LEU A 134 1.60 2.08 -6.50
C LEU A 134 2.64 3.15 -6.79
N ALA A 135 3.66 2.85 -7.62
CA ALA A 135 4.66 3.84 -8.00
C ALA A 135 4.01 5.08 -8.63
N THR A 136 3.01 4.88 -9.50
CA THR A 136 2.32 5.97 -10.22
C THR A 136 1.43 6.80 -9.27
N VAL A 137 0.66 6.16 -8.40
CA VAL A 137 -0.21 6.84 -7.43
C VAL A 137 0.61 7.58 -6.37
N LEU A 138 1.65 6.97 -5.85
CA LEU A 138 2.53 7.58 -4.83
C LEU A 138 3.48 8.62 -5.43
N GLN A 139 3.69 8.58 -6.75
CA GLN A 139 4.65 9.42 -7.49
C GLN A 139 6.08 9.26 -6.93
N ILE A 140 6.44 8.04 -6.56
CA ILE A 140 7.73 7.67 -5.98
C ILE A 140 8.23 6.38 -6.63
N GLU A 141 9.53 6.30 -6.86
CA GLU A 141 10.20 5.08 -7.30
C GLU A 141 10.12 4.01 -6.21
N LEU A 142 9.71 2.80 -6.60
CA LEU A 142 9.67 1.64 -5.71
C LEU A 142 10.87 0.72 -6.00
N GLN A 143 11.57 0.32 -4.95
CA GLN A 143 12.66 -0.64 -4.99
C GLN A 143 12.17 -1.95 -4.38
N VAL A 144 12.30 -3.05 -5.13
CA VAL A 144 11.91 -4.39 -4.67
C VAL A 144 13.17 -5.13 -4.24
N PRO A 145 13.33 -5.44 -2.94
CA PRO A 145 14.45 -6.25 -2.45
C PRO A 145 14.37 -7.70 -2.96
N GLU A 146 15.53 -8.36 -3.10
CA GLU A 146 15.61 -9.79 -3.45
C GLU A 146 14.87 -10.67 -2.42
N ASP A 147 15.04 -10.37 -1.13
CA ASP A 147 14.43 -11.11 -0.02
C ASP A 147 13.22 -10.37 0.60
N GLY A 148 12.46 -9.63 -0.20
CA GLY A 148 11.36 -8.78 0.26
C GLY A 148 10.24 -9.53 0.98
N ASP A 149 10.08 -10.83 0.75
CA ASP A 149 9.09 -11.67 1.43
C ASP A 149 9.41 -11.87 2.93
N PHE A 150 10.67 -11.74 3.32
CA PHE A 150 11.14 -12.01 4.69
C PHE A 150 11.43 -10.74 5.50
N GLY A 151 10.96 -9.58 5.06
CA GLY A 151 11.30 -8.29 5.66
C GLY A 151 11.26 -8.24 7.20
N PRO A 152 10.13 -8.54 7.89
CA PRO A 152 10.06 -8.56 9.35
C PRO A 152 10.94 -9.65 9.99
N ALA A 153 10.97 -10.84 9.41
CA ALA A 153 11.78 -11.97 9.93
C ALA A 153 13.28 -11.67 9.79
N LEU A 154 13.71 -11.09 8.67
CA LEU A 154 15.10 -10.68 8.47
C LEU A 154 15.50 -9.58 9.48
N GLY A 155 14.60 -8.62 9.75
CA GLY A 155 14.83 -7.58 10.76
C GLY A 155 15.02 -8.18 12.15
N ALA A 156 14.15 -9.12 12.56
CA ALA A 156 14.24 -9.83 13.82
C ALA A 156 15.53 -10.66 13.94
N ALA A 157 15.91 -11.39 12.89
CA ALA A 157 17.14 -12.18 12.84
C ALA A 157 18.39 -11.29 13.00
N ARG A 158 18.43 -10.14 12.33
CA ARG A 158 19.52 -9.16 12.46
C ARG A 158 19.63 -8.59 13.87
N LEU A 159 18.51 -8.26 14.52
CA LEU A 159 18.50 -7.83 15.91
C LEU A 159 19.00 -8.92 16.85
N ALA A 160 18.57 -10.18 16.64
CA ALA A 160 19.05 -11.33 17.41
C ALA A 160 20.56 -11.56 17.22
N GLN A 161 21.08 -11.42 16.01
CA GLN A 161 22.51 -11.52 15.72
C GLN A 161 23.33 -10.46 16.47
N ILE A 162 22.86 -9.20 16.49
CA ILE A 162 23.50 -8.13 17.24
C ILE A 162 23.54 -8.48 18.75
N ALA A 163 22.40 -8.92 19.29
CA ALA A 163 22.26 -9.20 20.71
C ALA A 163 23.10 -10.42 21.17
N SER A 164 23.16 -11.49 20.35
CA SER A 164 23.82 -12.74 20.73
C SER A 164 25.33 -12.75 20.44
N CYS A 165 25.76 -12.11 19.36
CA CYS A 165 27.15 -12.18 18.90
C CYS A 165 27.95 -10.89 19.21
N GLY A 166 27.31 -9.86 19.77
CA GLY A 166 27.95 -8.55 20.00
C GLY A 166 28.40 -7.88 18.68
N SER A 167 27.80 -8.25 17.55
CA SER A 167 28.16 -7.74 16.25
C SER A 167 27.87 -6.25 16.14
N ASP A 168 28.74 -5.50 15.48
CA ASP A 168 28.50 -4.09 15.20
C ASP A 168 27.25 -3.93 14.30
N TYR A 169 26.32 -3.09 14.76
CA TYR A 169 25.05 -2.90 14.06
C TYR A 169 25.19 -2.33 12.64
N ASN A 170 26.23 -1.52 12.35
CA ASN A 170 26.47 -0.99 11.00
C ASN A 170 26.87 -2.11 10.04
N THR A 171 27.50 -3.16 10.53
CA THR A 171 27.89 -4.33 9.75
C THR A 171 26.68 -5.23 9.45
N VAL A 172 25.76 -5.36 10.41
CA VAL A 172 24.58 -6.24 10.31
C VAL A 172 23.42 -5.55 9.59
N MET A 173 23.17 -4.27 9.91
CA MET A 173 22.04 -3.50 9.35
C MET A 173 22.39 -2.88 8.00
N ARG A 174 22.61 -3.75 6.99
CA ARG A 174 22.89 -3.33 5.63
C ARG A 174 21.60 -3.08 4.87
N SER A 175 21.64 -2.14 3.91
CA SER A 175 20.58 -2.00 2.92
C SER A 175 20.38 -3.31 2.15
N PRO A 176 19.16 -3.70 1.81
CA PRO A 176 18.93 -4.92 1.04
C PRO A 176 19.46 -4.78 -0.39
N THR A 177 19.85 -5.90 -1.00
CA THR A 177 20.08 -5.98 -2.46
C THR A 177 18.77 -5.74 -3.18
N ILE A 178 18.78 -4.89 -4.20
CA ILE A 178 17.60 -4.55 -4.98
C ILE A 178 17.55 -5.43 -6.23
N SER A 179 16.48 -6.22 -6.36
CA SER A 179 16.26 -7.07 -7.54
C SER A 179 15.72 -6.26 -8.72
N ARG A 180 14.88 -5.28 -8.45
CA ARG A 180 14.30 -4.41 -9.49
C ARG A 180 13.82 -3.07 -8.94
N VAL A 181 13.68 -2.13 -9.87
CA VAL A 181 13.19 -0.77 -9.62
C VAL A 181 11.96 -0.52 -10.48
N VAL A 182 10.89 -0.03 -9.88
CA VAL A 182 9.64 0.30 -10.57
C VAL A 182 9.41 1.81 -10.51
N LYS A 183 9.41 2.45 -11.67
CA LYS A 183 9.19 3.90 -11.80
C LYS A 183 7.71 4.21 -12.08
N PRO A 184 7.22 5.38 -11.68
CA PRO A 184 5.89 5.88 -12.05
C PRO A 184 5.66 5.82 -13.57
N ASP A 185 4.40 5.64 -13.99
CA ASP A 185 4.00 5.87 -15.37
C ASP A 185 3.64 7.34 -15.54
N THR A 186 4.54 8.09 -16.17
CA THR A 186 4.40 9.55 -16.31
C THR A 186 3.17 9.96 -17.12
N ASN A 187 2.69 9.09 -18.02
CA ASN A 187 1.51 9.38 -18.84
C ASN A 187 0.20 9.29 -18.05
N LEU A 188 0.21 8.57 -16.91
CA LEU A 188 -0.98 8.32 -16.10
C LEU A 188 -1.01 9.11 -14.77
N ILE A 189 0.07 9.82 -14.42
CA ILE A 189 0.15 10.59 -13.16
C ILE A 189 -1.05 11.51 -13.00
N ASP A 190 -1.35 12.35 -14.01
CA ASP A 190 -2.43 13.32 -13.92
C ASP A 190 -3.81 12.66 -13.80
N ALA A 191 -4.00 11.51 -14.45
CA ALA A 191 -5.26 10.77 -14.36
C ALA A 191 -5.44 10.19 -12.95
N PHE A 192 -4.39 9.60 -12.38
CA PHE A 192 -4.42 9.06 -11.01
C PHE A 192 -4.47 10.16 -9.96
N GLU A 193 -3.87 11.32 -10.19
CA GLU A 193 -4.00 12.47 -9.28
C GLU A 193 -5.46 12.94 -9.20
N ARG A 194 -6.14 13.11 -10.35
CA ARG A 194 -7.58 13.44 -10.35
C ARG A 194 -8.42 12.36 -9.65
N ALA A 195 -8.13 11.08 -9.90
CA ALA A 195 -8.82 9.97 -9.25
C ALA A 195 -8.61 9.95 -7.73
N TYR A 196 -7.41 10.27 -7.26
CA TYR A 196 -7.09 10.40 -5.85
C TYR A 196 -7.83 11.58 -5.20
N GLN A 197 -7.91 12.74 -5.85
CA GLN A 197 -8.69 13.87 -5.32
C GLN A 197 -10.18 13.49 -5.20
N ASN A 198 -10.75 12.80 -6.19
CA ASN A 198 -12.11 12.28 -6.13
C ASN A 198 -12.28 11.25 -4.99
N PHE A 199 -11.30 10.37 -4.77
CA PHE A 199 -11.32 9.41 -3.67
C PHE A 199 -11.44 10.13 -2.32
N LYS A 200 -10.66 11.17 -2.08
CA LYS A 200 -10.73 11.98 -0.85
C LYS A 200 -12.06 12.71 -0.69
N GLN A 201 -12.60 13.27 -1.76
CA GLN A 201 -13.91 13.94 -1.72
C GLN A 201 -15.04 12.97 -1.42
N ASN A 202 -15.00 11.77 -2.01
CA ASN A 202 -16.00 10.74 -1.78
C ASN A 202 -15.96 10.18 -0.36
N PHE A 203 -14.82 10.21 0.32
CA PHE A 203 -14.70 9.69 1.69
C PHE A 203 -15.66 10.35 2.66
N ALA A 204 -15.80 11.67 2.63
CA ALA A 204 -16.69 12.41 3.53
C ALA A 204 -18.16 11.98 3.38
N ALA A 205 -18.63 11.86 2.14
CA ALA A 205 -19.98 11.38 1.84
C ALA A 205 -20.14 9.88 2.19
N TYR A 206 -19.16 9.06 1.86
CA TYR A 206 -19.15 7.63 2.14
C TYR A 206 -19.20 7.34 3.65
N ARG A 207 -18.42 8.06 4.44
CA ARG A 207 -18.38 7.92 5.90
C ARG A 207 -19.75 8.10 6.53
N SER A 208 -20.55 9.06 6.03
CA SER A 208 -21.91 9.31 6.56
C SER A 208 -22.91 8.16 6.29
N LEU A 209 -22.58 7.27 5.33
CA LEU A 209 -23.41 6.11 4.99
C LEU A 209 -22.98 4.84 5.72
N SER A 210 -21.76 4.80 6.26
CA SER A 210 -21.16 3.61 6.85
C SER A 210 -21.23 3.57 8.39
N CYS A 211 -21.90 4.55 9.01
CA CYS A 211 -22.12 4.63 10.44
C CYS A 211 -23.53 4.17 10.83
#